data_d9aaa1e2cfb7817f5034a7b75a56c177
#
_entry.id   d9aaa1e2cfb7817f5034a7b75a56c177
#
_cell.length_a   1.000
_cell.length_b   1.000
_cell.length_c   1.000
_cell.angle_alpha   90.00
_cell.angle_beta   90.00
_cell.angle_gamma   90.00
#
_symmetry.space_group_name_H-M   'P 1'
#
loop_
_entity.id
_entity.type
_entity.pdbx_description
1 polymer ?
#
loop_
_entity_poly.entity_id
_entity_poly.type
_entity_poly.pdbx_seq_one_letter_code
_entity_poly.pdbx_strand_id
1 'polypeptide(L)'
;MATVSRTLREPEAVRPAKRDAVNQAIEEMKYVPNAIAQQLRRPRHEAIIVIVPEIANPFFSEIVQSIENVAHELGYRVLIGETQGKQERLDYYAEMVTSRVADGLILLGSLLPSVVRATVKAGKPLPMPLVLACESYAGLNCPHVVIDNVAAAKLAVQHLIEVGRKRIATITGPMVNSLCADRLRGYHSAMVEAGLTPEAGWIVDGDFTIESGHAAMLRLLELESRPDAVFCANDEMAIGAQQAIHEKGLTIPGDIAIVGFDDLRFGAYASPPLTTIRQPTNELGETAMRMIDAMLHDKPLAEQSVVLAHQLIVRRSSGVQD
;
A
#
# COMPACT_ATOMS: atom_id res chain seq x y z
N MET A 1 11.90 3.40 45.46
CA MET A 1 11.32 3.20 44.09
C MET A 1 11.36 4.45 43.20
N ALA A 2 11.04 5.64 43.69
CA ALA A 2 11.08 6.87 42.87
C ALA A 2 12.48 7.21 42.29
N THR A 3 13.56 6.98 43.04
CA THR A 3 14.93 7.29 42.61
C THR A 3 15.38 6.39 41.46
N VAL A 4 15.13 5.08 41.50
CA VAL A 4 15.48 4.12 40.44
C VAL A 4 14.75 4.50 39.14
N SER A 5 13.42 4.75 39.20
CA SER A 5 12.63 5.17 38.06
C SER A 5 13.11 6.51 37.44
N ARG A 6 13.55 7.47 38.30
CA ARG A 6 14.07 8.75 37.84
C ARG A 6 15.47 8.61 37.25
N THR A 7 16.35 7.77 37.82
CA THR A 7 17.67 7.49 37.24
C THR A 7 17.57 6.90 35.83
N LEU A 8 16.59 6.03 35.61
CA LEU A 8 16.38 5.40 34.27
C LEU A 8 15.76 6.33 33.25
N ARG A 9 15.00 7.38 33.64
CA ARG A 9 14.30 8.27 32.72
C ARG A 9 14.97 9.61 32.50
N GLU A 10 15.53 10.17 33.59
CA GLU A 10 16.11 11.51 33.66
C GLU A 10 17.40 11.46 34.48
N PRO A 11 18.46 10.78 34.00
CA PRO A 11 19.67 10.55 34.76
C PRO A 11 20.30 11.84 35.29
N GLU A 12 20.18 12.93 34.52
CA GLU A 12 20.71 14.24 34.91
C GLU A 12 19.92 14.92 36.04
N ALA A 13 18.68 14.51 36.26
CA ALA A 13 17.85 15.00 37.37
C ALA A 13 18.19 14.32 38.74
N VAL A 14 19.10 13.34 38.72
CA VAL A 14 19.52 12.57 39.93
C VAL A 14 20.97 12.91 40.26
N ARG A 15 21.22 13.16 41.54
CA ARG A 15 22.60 13.43 42.04
C ARG A 15 23.55 12.32 41.59
N PRO A 16 24.79 12.62 41.11
CA PRO A 16 25.73 11.63 40.56
C PRO A 16 25.92 10.39 41.45
N ALA A 17 26.24 10.59 42.73
CA ALA A 17 26.48 9.49 43.68
C ALA A 17 25.28 8.52 43.86
N LYS A 18 24.02 9.04 43.71
CA LYS A 18 22.82 8.18 43.73
C LYS A 18 22.57 7.49 42.41
N ARG A 19 22.87 8.16 41.31
CA ARG A 19 22.79 7.60 39.96
C ARG A 19 23.74 6.43 39.79
N ASP A 20 24.99 6.59 40.22
CA ASP A 20 26.03 5.56 40.13
C ASP A 20 25.69 4.33 40.98
N ALA A 21 25.23 4.52 42.20
CA ALA A 21 24.77 3.43 43.05
C ALA A 21 23.57 2.67 42.46
N VAL A 22 22.63 3.37 41.79
CA VAL A 22 21.49 2.72 41.12
C VAL A 22 21.95 1.96 39.89
N ASN A 23 22.85 2.51 39.08
CA ASN A 23 23.39 1.85 37.89
C ASN A 23 24.16 0.59 38.26
N GLN A 24 25.00 0.64 39.32
CA GLN A 24 25.71 -0.53 39.84
C GLN A 24 24.74 -1.62 40.27
N ALA A 25 23.69 -1.28 41.02
CA ALA A 25 22.69 -2.25 41.44
C ALA A 25 21.92 -2.88 40.27
N ILE A 26 21.63 -2.10 39.21
CA ILE A 26 21.02 -2.59 37.98
C ILE A 26 21.92 -3.61 37.30
N GLU A 27 23.22 -3.33 37.17
CA GLU A 27 24.20 -4.25 36.57
C GLU A 27 24.36 -5.53 37.39
N GLU A 28 24.55 -5.42 38.71
CA GLU A 28 24.70 -6.56 39.60
C GLU A 28 23.48 -7.48 39.61
N MET A 29 22.29 -6.90 39.60
CA MET A 29 21.02 -7.65 39.60
C MET A 29 20.57 -8.09 38.20
N LYS A 30 21.29 -7.70 37.14
CA LYS A 30 20.85 -7.85 35.75
C LYS A 30 19.38 -7.41 35.56
N TYR A 31 19.02 -6.33 36.24
CA TYR A 31 17.66 -5.86 36.29
C TYR A 31 17.26 -5.27 34.93
N VAL A 32 16.35 -5.94 34.26
CA VAL A 32 15.67 -5.40 33.07
C VAL A 32 14.37 -4.74 33.52
N PRO A 33 14.22 -3.42 33.33
CA PRO A 33 12.99 -2.73 33.69
C PRO A 33 11.80 -3.38 33.01
N ASN A 34 10.76 -3.70 33.77
CA ASN A 34 9.52 -4.25 33.20
C ASN A 34 8.85 -3.20 32.32
N ALA A 35 8.92 -3.40 31.02
CA ALA A 35 8.33 -2.50 30.02
C ALA A 35 6.83 -2.28 30.26
N ILE A 36 6.09 -3.31 30.68
CA ILE A 36 4.65 -3.23 30.98
C ILE A 36 4.39 -2.27 32.15
N ALA A 37 5.19 -2.35 33.23
CA ALA A 37 5.05 -1.46 34.37
C ALA A 37 5.48 0.00 34.08
N GLN A 38 6.34 0.20 33.08
CA GLN A 38 6.69 1.53 32.58
C GLN A 38 5.59 2.08 31.66
N GLN A 39 5.02 1.25 30.80
CA GLN A 39 3.91 1.60 29.89
C GLN A 39 2.64 2.03 30.62
N LEU A 40 2.29 1.38 31.74
CA LEU A 40 1.14 1.77 32.58
C LEU A 40 1.23 3.21 33.15
N ARG A 41 2.41 3.83 33.10
CA ARG A 41 2.66 5.20 33.58
C ARG A 41 2.89 6.21 32.46
N ARG A 42 2.98 5.76 31.20
CA ARG A 42 3.13 6.63 30.03
C ARG A 42 1.76 6.87 29.41
N PRO A 43 1.42 8.11 29.04
CA PRO A 43 0.17 8.42 28.34
C PRO A 43 0.13 7.87 26.91
N ARG A 44 1.27 7.41 26.37
CA ARG A 44 1.42 6.85 25.01
C ARG A 44 2.31 5.61 25.04
N HIS A 45 2.00 4.66 24.15
CA HIS A 45 2.71 3.40 24.02
C HIS A 45 3.89 3.47 23.03
N GLU A 46 3.97 4.59 22.26
CA GLU A 46 4.96 4.78 21.20
C GLU A 46 4.91 3.61 20.19
N ALA A 47 3.70 3.18 19.86
CA ALA A 47 3.44 2.08 18.93
C ALA A 47 2.37 2.46 17.91
N ILE A 48 2.65 2.19 16.63
CA ILE A 48 1.72 2.35 15.52
C ILE A 48 1.42 0.98 14.96
N ILE A 49 0.14 0.71 14.66
CA ILE A 49 -0.23 -0.49 13.92
C ILE A 49 -0.41 -0.15 12.44
N VAL A 50 0.25 -0.91 11.58
CA VAL A 50 0.14 -0.83 10.12
C VAL A 50 -0.63 -2.05 9.66
N ILE A 51 -1.76 -1.84 9.00
CA ILE A 51 -2.59 -2.94 8.51
C ILE A 51 -2.47 -3.01 7.00
N VAL A 52 -2.12 -4.21 6.51
CA VAL A 52 -1.98 -4.54 5.10
C VAL A 52 -2.98 -5.63 4.69
N PRO A 53 -3.42 -5.69 3.42
CA PRO A 53 -4.22 -6.79 2.91
C PRO A 53 -3.45 -8.11 2.94
N GLU A 54 -2.20 -8.09 2.45
CA GLU A 54 -1.33 -9.24 2.30
C GLU A 54 0.14 -8.83 2.48
N ILE A 55 0.83 -9.43 3.44
CA ILE A 55 2.22 -9.09 3.77
C ILE A 55 3.21 -9.66 2.74
N ALA A 56 2.83 -10.72 2.05
CA ALA A 56 3.66 -11.36 1.04
C ALA A 56 3.79 -10.53 -0.24
N ASN A 57 2.81 -9.64 -0.52
CA ASN A 57 2.86 -8.78 -1.69
C ASN A 57 3.97 -7.72 -1.53
N PRO A 58 4.97 -7.68 -2.45
CA PRO A 58 6.12 -6.79 -2.35
C PRO A 58 5.76 -5.30 -2.32
N PHE A 59 4.67 -4.90 -2.96
CA PHE A 59 4.19 -3.52 -2.94
C PHE A 59 3.93 -3.02 -1.52
N PHE A 60 3.20 -3.80 -0.72
CA PHE A 60 2.93 -3.43 0.68
C PHE A 60 4.18 -3.53 1.54
N SER A 61 5.05 -4.51 1.27
CA SER A 61 6.29 -4.69 2.04
C SER A 61 7.23 -3.49 1.93
N GLU A 62 7.33 -2.86 0.74
CA GLU A 62 8.14 -1.64 0.53
C GLU A 62 7.56 -0.44 1.30
N ILE A 63 6.24 -0.27 1.28
CA ILE A 63 5.58 0.81 2.04
C ILE A 63 5.76 0.60 3.54
N VAL A 64 5.58 -0.63 4.04
CA VAL A 64 5.80 -0.98 5.45
C VAL A 64 7.24 -0.70 5.87
N GLN A 65 8.22 -1.02 5.02
CA GLN A 65 9.62 -0.72 5.29
C GLN A 65 9.87 0.78 5.40
N SER A 66 9.27 1.58 4.53
CA SER A 66 9.38 3.04 4.59
C SER A 66 8.71 3.61 5.86
N ILE A 67 7.53 3.09 6.23
CA ILE A 67 6.86 3.46 7.50
C ILE A 67 7.76 3.13 8.68
N GLU A 68 8.37 1.93 8.72
CA GLU A 68 9.23 1.46 9.80
C GLU A 68 10.47 2.34 9.95
N ASN A 69 11.14 2.71 8.86
CA ASN A 69 12.31 3.59 8.88
C ASN A 69 11.96 4.93 9.56
N VAL A 70 10.88 5.58 9.15
CA VAL A 70 10.45 6.87 9.74
C VAL A 70 9.95 6.69 11.17
N ALA A 71 9.23 5.60 11.45
CA ALA A 71 8.78 5.28 12.80
C ALA A 71 9.97 5.12 13.77
N HIS A 72 11.02 4.42 13.33
CA HIS A 72 12.24 4.25 14.10
C HIS A 72 12.92 5.59 14.42
N GLU A 73 13.05 6.48 13.42
CA GLU A 73 13.60 7.83 13.61
C GLU A 73 12.80 8.65 14.65
N LEU A 74 11.48 8.48 14.65
CA LEU A 74 10.55 9.19 15.55
C LEU A 74 10.37 8.50 16.90
N GLY A 75 10.99 7.32 17.12
CA GLY A 75 10.94 6.57 18.37
C GLY A 75 9.69 5.69 18.55
N TYR A 76 8.95 5.40 17.46
CA TYR A 76 7.81 4.48 17.45
C TYR A 76 8.23 3.04 17.14
N ARG A 77 7.44 2.10 17.64
CA ARG A 77 7.45 0.70 17.23
C ARG A 77 6.33 0.46 16.24
N VAL A 78 6.59 -0.35 15.22
CA VAL A 78 5.59 -0.74 14.23
C VAL A 78 5.09 -2.14 14.54
N LEU A 79 3.77 -2.28 14.66
CA LEU A 79 3.06 -3.54 14.72
C LEU A 79 2.41 -3.77 13.36
N ILE A 80 2.54 -4.96 12.79
CA ILE A 80 1.97 -5.26 11.48
C ILE A 80 0.77 -6.18 11.66
N GLY A 81 -0.35 -5.81 11.05
CA GLY A 81 -1.56 -6.61 10.96
C GLY A 81 -1.88 -6.98 9.52
N GLU A 82 -2.17 -8.24 9.25
CA GLU A 82 -2.59 -8.72 7.93
C GLU A 82 -4.06 -9.11 7.95
N THR A 83 -4.84 -8.56 7.01
CA THR A 83 -6.29 -8.82 6.96
C THR A 83 -6.69 -10.02 6.12
N GLN A 84 -5.97 -10.31 5.05
CA GLN A 84 -6.37 -11.30 4.03
C GLN A 84 -7.80 -11.05 3.51
N GLY A 85 -8.18 -9.79 3.35
CA GLY A 85 -9.52 -9.39 2.92
C GLY A 85 -10.64 -9.67 3.93
N LYS A 86 -10.33 -10.04 5.19
CA LYS A 86 -11.31 -10.42 6.22
C LYS A 86 -11.60 -9.27 7.18
N GLN A 87 -12.87 -8.86 7.24
CA GLN A 87 -13.32 -7.78 8.11
C GLN A 87 -13.05 -8.05 9.59
N GLU A 88 -13.22 -9.28 10.04
CA GLU A 88 -12.98 -9.69 11.42
C GLU A 88 -11.53 -9.49 11.89
N ARG A 89 -10.56 -9.74 10.97
CA ARG A 89 -9.15 -9.49 11.26
C ARG A 89 -8.86 -7.99 11.35
N LEU A 90 -9.43 -7.21 10.43
CA LEU A 90 -9.30 -5.76 10.45
C LEU A 90 -9.84 -5.18 11.77
N ASP A 91 -11.02 -5.61 12.19
CA ASP A 91 -11.66 -5.15 13.42
C ASP A 91 -10.84 -5.54 14.66
N TYR A 92 -10.29 -6.76 14.70
CA TYR A 92 -9.38 -7.21 15.75
C TYR A 92 -8.15 -6.30 15.89
N TYR A 93 -7.50 -5.94 14.77
CA TYR A 93 -6.34 -5.05 14.82
C TYR A 93 -6.74 -3.59 15.17
N ALA A 94 -7.88 -3.11 14.69
CA ALA A 94 -8.38 -1.78 15.03
C ALA A 94 -8.70 -1.66 16.53
N GLU A 95 -9.14 -2.76 17.18
CA GLU A 95 -9.37 -2.80 18.62
C GLU A 95 -8.07 -2.56 19.41
N MET A 96 -6.90 -2.90 18.89
CA MET A 96 -5.62 -2.62 19.55
C MET A 96 -5.39 -1.13 19.76
N VAL A 97 -5.91 -0.26 18.88
CA VAL A 97 -5.82 1.19 19.04
C VAL A 97 -6.86 1.68 20.07
N THR A 98 -8.11 1.21 19.98
CA THR A 98 -9.16 1.62 20.92
C THR A 98 -8.91 1.11 22.34
N SER A 99 -8.23 -0.03 22.49
CA SER A 99 -7.77 -0.59 23.79
C SER A 99 -6.40 -0.05 24.22
N ARG A 100 -5.83 0.90 23.49
CA ARG A 100 -4.55 1.55 23.80
C ARG A 100 -3.33 0.62 23.80
N VAL A 101 -3.33 -0.44 23.01
CA VAL A 101 -2.14 -1.25 22.73
C VAL A 101 -1.24 -0.55 21.72
N ALA A 102 -1.86 0.19 20.78
CA ALA A 102 -1.19 1.09 19.85
C ALA A 102 -1.81 2.50 19.93
N ASP A 103 -1.06 3.53 19.54
CA ASP A 103 -1.48 4.92 19.61
C ASP A 103 -2.23 5.38 18.36
N GLY A 104 -1.98 4.73 17.22
CA GLY A 104 -2.60 5.07 15.93
C GLY A 104 -2.55 3.92 14.93
N LEU A 105 -3.32 4.08 13.87
CA LEU A 105 -3.51 3.13 12.79
C LEU A 105 -3.13 3.74 11.44
N ILE A 106 -2.25 3.09 10.69
CA ILE A 106 -2.05 3.32 9.26
C ILE A 106 -2.68 2.14 8.51
N LEU A 107 -3.61 2.43 7.62
CA LEU A 107 -4.37 1.42 6.89
C LEU A 107 -4.01 1.44 5.40
N LEU A 108 -3.51 0.30 4.91
CA LEU A 108 -3.32 0.03 3.48
C LEU A 108 -4.35 -1.02 3.07
N GLY A 109 -5.34 -0.64 2.27
CA GLY A 109 -6.34 -1.59 1.77
C GLY A 109 -7.76 -1.06 1.76
N SER A 110 -8.64 -1.81 1.09
CA SER A 110 -9.99 -1.38 0.71
C SER A 110 -11.07 -1.54 1.78
N LEU A 111 -10.74 -2.10 2.94
CA LEU A 111 -11.71 -2.28 4.02
C LEU A 111 -11.51 -1.22 5.11
N LEU A 112 -12.61 -0.72 5.67
CA LEU A 112 -12.58 0.15 6.85
C LEU A 112 -13.01 -0.63 8.10
N PRO A 113 -12.36 -0.37 9.27
CA PRO A 113 -12.81 -0.94 10.54
C PRO A 113 -14.30 -0.65 10.80
N SER A 114 -15.03 -1.64 11.33
CA SER A 114 -16.46 -1.52 11.59
C SER A 114 -16.78 -0.34 12.52
N VAL A 115 -15.93 -0.08 13.51
CA VAL A 115 -16.06 1.06 14.43
C VAL A 115 -15.91 2.40 13.70
N VAL A 116 -15.03 2.50 12.70
CA VAL A 116 -14.86 3.70 11.87
C VAL A 116 -16.10 3.91 11.00
N ARG A 117 -16.55 2.87 10.30
CA ARG A 117 -17.79 2.95 9.48
C ARG A 117 -19.01 3.37 10.29
N ALA A 118 -19.19 2.79 11.47
CA ALA A 118 -20.30 3.15 12.36
C ALA A 118 -20.23 4.61 12.82
N THR A 119 -19.03 5.10 13.12
CA THR A 119 -18.78 6.47 13.56
C THR A 119 -19.07 7.47 12.45
N VAL A 120 -18.58 7.21 11.23
CA VAL A 120 -18.84 8.05 10.04
C VAL A 120 -20.34 8.10 9.73
N LYS A 121 -21.02 6.95 9.73
CA LYS A 121 -22.47 6.88 9.53
C LYS A 121 -23.27 7.68 10.57
N ALA A 122 -22.74 7.78 11.79
CA ALA A 122 -23.34 8.55 12.87
C ALA A 122 -22.96 10.05 12.85
N GLY A 123 -22.14 10.50 11.90
CA GLY A 123 -21.65 11.89 11.82
C GLY A 123 -20.76 12.30 12.99
N LYS A 124 -20.07 11.34 13.62
CA LYS A 124 -19.19 11.56 14.78
C LYS A 124 -17.72 11.64 14.36
N PRO A 125 -16.83 12.27 15.16
CA PRO A 125 -15.40 12.24 14.95
C PRO A 125 -14.85 10.80 14.94
N LEU A 126 -13.74 10.58 14.26
CA LEU A 126 -13.08 9.28 14.23
C LEU A 126 -12.73 8.80 15.65
N PRO A 127 -12.93 7.51 15.96
CA PRO A 127 -12.74 6.98 17.30
C PRO A 127 -11.28 6.79 17.69
N MET A 128 -10.37 6.96 16.72
CA MET A 128 -8.92 6.74 16.87
C MET A 128 -8.14 7.57 15.86
N PRO A 129 -6.85 7.87 16.09
CA PRO A 129 -5.95 8.36 15.05
C PRO A 129 -5.83 7.34 13.92
N LEU A 130 -6.20 7.77 12.70
CA LEU A 130 -6.22 6.93 11.49
C LEU A 130 -5.66 7.72 10.32
N VAL A 131 -4.74 7.10 9.57
CA VAL A 131 -4.25 7.56 8.27
C VAL A 131 -4.49 6.46 7.25
N LEU A 132 -4.97 6.83 6.06
CA LEU A 132 -5.11 5.90 4.95
C LEU A 132 -3.91 6.07 4.01
N ALA A 133 -3.35 4.96 3.55
CA ALA A 133 -2.34 4.97 2.51
C ALA A 133 -2.78 4.11 1.33
N CYS A 134 -2.51 4.59 0.10
CA CYS A 134 -2.90 4.00 -1.18
C CYS A 134 -4.37 4.16 -1.55
N GLU A 135 -5.27 4.31 -0.60
CA GLU A 135 -6.71 4.41 -0.85
C GLU A 135 -7.35 5.59 -0.13
N SER A 136 -8.46 6.06 -0.67
CA SER A 136 -9.32 7.05 -0.05
C SER A 136 -10.78 6.57 -0.08
N TYR A 137 -11.59 7.09 0.83
CA TYR A 137 -13.00 6.70 0.91
C TYR A 137 -13.89 7.92 0.81
N ALA A 138 -14.82 7.89 -0.13
CA ALA A 138 -15.80 8.95 -0.31
C ALA A 138 -16.59 9.20 0.99
N GLY A 139 -16.65 10.45 1.43
CA GLY A 139 -17.35 10.84 2.64
C GLY A 139 -16.63 10.60 3.97
N LEU A 140 -15.42 10.02 3.95
CA LEU A 140 -14.56 9.88 5.12
C LEU A 140 -13.59 11.06 5.19
N ASN A 141 -13.76 11.95 6.15
CA ASN A 141 -12.79 13.00 6.44
C ASN A 141 -11.66 12.43 7.30
N CYS A 142 -10.69 11.83 6.63
CA CYS A 142 -9.53 11.17 7.23
C CYS A 142 -8.28 11.55 6.44
N PRO A 143 -7.14 11.85 7.09
CA PRO A 143 -5.88 12.06 6.39
C PRO A 143 -5.53 10.86 5.53
N HIS A 144 -5.11 11.13 4.30
CA HIS A 144 -4.74 10.08 3.36
C HIS A 144 -3.65 10.52 2.39
N VAL A 145 -2.88 9.53 1.93
CA VAL A 145 -1.88 9.67 0.89
C VAL A 145 -2.13 8.64 -0.20
N VAL A 146 -2.26 9.11 -1.44
CA VAL A 146 -2.64 8.31 -2.61
C VAL A 146 -1.87 8.75 -3.85
N ILE A 147 -2.02 8.01 -4.94
CA ILE A 147 -1.73 8.49 -6.30
C ILE A 147 -3.04 8.73 -7.06
N ASP A 148 -2.98 9.47 -8.17
CA ASP A 148 -4.11 9.53 -9.11
C ASP A 148 -4.16 8.26 -9.96
N ASN A 149 -4.94 7.26 -9.53
CA ASN A 149 -5.08 5.98 -10.21
C ASN A 149 -5.75 6.11 -11.59
N VAL A 150 -6.60 7.13 -11.81
CA VAL A 150 -7.22 7.38 -13.12
C VAL A 150 -6.17 7.86 -14.12
N ALA A 151 -5.40 8.88 -13.72
CA ALA A 151 -4.34 9.44 -14.57
C ALA A 151 -3.23 8.40 -14.82
N ALA A 152 -2.87 7.61 -13.82
CA ALA A 152 -1.85 6.57 -13.93
C ALA A 152 -2.24 5.46 -14.92
N ALA A 153 -3.45 4.92 -14.81
CA ALA A 153 -3.95 3.92 -15.73
C ALA A 153 -4.15 4.47 -17.15
N LYS A 154 -4.63 5.73 -17.25
CA LYS A 154 -4.72 6.42 -18.54
C LYS A 154 -3.35 6.52 -19.21
N LEU A 155 -2.31 6.91 -18.48
CA LEU A 155 -0.94 6.99 -18.99
C LEU A 155 -0.43 5.63 -19.49
N ALA A 156 -0.70 4.54 -18.77
CA ALA A 156 -0.33 3.18 -19.16
C ALA A 156 -0.97 2.76 -20.49
N VAL A 157 -2.27 3.04 -20.65
CA VAL A 157 -3.03 2.68 -21.86
C VAL A 157 -2.68 3.59 -23.03
N GLN A 158 -2.48 4.88 -22.80
CA GLN A 158 -1.98 5.82 -23.81
C GLN A 158 -0.66 5.37 -24.41
N HIS A 159 0.27 4.91 -23.57
CA HIS A 159 1.54 4.36 -24.05
C HIS A 159 1.32 3.15 -25.01
N LEU A 160 0.41 2.23 -24.67
CA LEU A 160 0.06 1.12 -25.58
C LEU A 160 -0.48 1.61 -26.93
N ILE A 161 -1.31 2.65 -26.92
CA ILE A 161 -1.86 3.27 -28.12
C ILE A 161 -0.74 3.95 -28.94
N GLU A 162 0.18 4.66 -28.29
CA GLU A 162 1.31 5.35 -28.92
C GLU A 162 2.29 4.39 -29.60
N VAL A 163 2.49 3.20 -29.05
CA VAL A 163 3.28 2.13 -29.69
C VAL A 163 2.49 1.36 -30.76
N GLY A 164 1.29 1.84 -31.13
CA GLY A 164 0.51 1.36 -32.26
C GLY A 164 -0.50 0.26 -31.96
N ARG A 165 -0.75 -0.08 -30.69
CA ARG A 165 -1.75 -1.09 -30.29
C ARG A 165 -3.16 -0.53 -30.39
N LYS A 166 -4.11 -1.36 -30.84
CA LYS A 166 -5.50 -0.92 -31.08
C LYS A 166 -6.54 -1.81 -30.39
N ARG A 167 -6.21 -3.08 -30.15
CA ARG A 167 -7.05 -4.07 -29.49
C ARG A 167 -6.55 -4.29 -28.07
N ILE A 168 -6.77 -3.30 -27.21
CA ILE A 168 -6.22 -3.27 -25.85
C ILE A 168 -7.25 -3.82 -24.89
N ALA A 169 -6.92 -4.93 -24.24
CA ALA A 169 -7.69 -5.50 -23.13
C ALA A 169 -7.19 -5.00 -21.78
N THR A 170 -7.95 -5.23 -20.73
CA THR A 170 -7.51 -4.99 -19.36
C THR A 170 -7.86 -6.15 -18.43
N ILE A 171 -6.92 -6.49 -17.53
CA ILE A 171 -7.15 -7.40 -16.43
C ILE A 171 -7.26 -6.52 -15.16
N THR A 172 -8.49 -6.40 -14.63
CA THR A 172 -8.78 -5.57 -13.47
C THR A 172 -8.41 -6.29 -12.17
N GLY A 173 -8.26 -5.54 -11.06
CA GLY A 173 -8.32 -6.13 -9.73
C GLY A 173 -9.78 -6.23 -9.23
N PRO A 174 -9.97 -6.65 -7.96
CA PRO A 174 -11.31 -6.76 -7.37
C PRO A 174 -12.06 -5.42 -7.39
N MET A 175 -13.21 -5.37 -8.07
CA MET A 175 -13.97 -4.13 -8.27
C MET A 175 -14.62 -3.56 -7.00
N VAL A 176 -14.61 -4.31 -5.91
CA VAL A 176 -14.95 -3.80 -4.57
C VAL A 176 -13.92 -2.76 -4.08
N ASN A 177 -12.74 -2.79 -4.65
CA ASN A 177 -11.66 -1.87 -4.35
C ASN A 177 -11.75 -0.62 -5.24
N SER A 178 -11.88 0.57 -4.65
CA SER A 178 -12.09 1.84 -5.38
C SER A 178 -10.97 2.14 -6.38
N LEU A 179 -9.71 1.80 -6.04
CA LEU A 179 -8.59 2.02 -6.96
C LEU A 179 -8.71 1.19 -8.25
N CYS A 180 -9.34 0.01 -8.21
CA CYS A 180 -9.59 -0.80 -9.41
C CYS A 180 -10.60 -0.13 -10.34
N ALA A 181 -11.67 0.45 -9.76
CA ALA A 181 -12.63 1.24 -10.52
C ALA A 181 -11.98 2.50 -11.15
N ASP A 182 -11.05 3.13 -10.42
CA ASP A 182 -10.30 4.28 -10.91
C ASP A 182 -9.36 3.90 -12.07
N ARG A 183 -8.61 2.79 -11.93
CA ARG A 183 -7.76 2.27 -13.01
C ARG A 183 -8.59 1.88 -14.25
N LEU A 184 -9.75 1.27 -14.04
CA LEU A 184 -10.66 0.96 -15.14
C LEU A 184 -11.22 2.24 -15.83
N ARG A 185 -11.53 3.30 -15.05
CA ARG A 185 -11.91 4.60 -15.62
C ARG A 185 -10.79 5.21 -16.45
N GLY A 186 -9.54 5.11 -15.98
CA GLY A 186 -8.36 5.56 -16.73
C GLY A 186 -8.20 4.83 -18.06
N TYR A 187 -8.37 3.50 -18.05
CA TYR A 187 -8.39 2.67 -19.26
C TYR A 187 -9.46 3.14 -20.24
N HIS A 188 -10.71 3.28 -19.80
CA HIS A 188 -11.80 3.76 -20.65
C HIS A 188 -11.53 5.17 -21.21
N SER A 189 -11.00 6.09 -20.37
CA SER A 189 -10.68 7.44 -20.83
C SER A 189 -9.67 7.44 -21.96
N ALA A 190 -8.58 6.68 -21.84
CA ALA A 190 -7.57 6.57 -22.90
C ALA A 190 -8.13 5.97 -24.20
N MET A 191 -8.93 4.89 -24.10
CA MET A 191 -9.57 4.25 -25.26
C MET A 191 -10.50 5.21 -25.99
N VAL A 192 -11.38 5.90 -25.26
CA VAL A 192 -12.34 6.86 -25.84
C VAL A 192 -11.64 8.03 -26.51
N GLU A 193 -10.61 8.60 -25.90
CA GLU A 193 -9.84 9.71 -26.46
C GLU A 193 -9.11 9.33 -27.76
N ALA A 194 -8.71 8.07 -27.88
CA ALA A 194 -8.10 7.53 -29.10
C ALA A 194 -9.14 7.07 -30.16
N GLY A 195 -10.44 7.21 -29.91
CA GLY A 195 -11.50 6.72 -30.78
C GLY A 195 -11.59 5.20 -30.83
N LEU A 196 -11.06 4.50 -29.84
CA LEU A 196 -11.11 3.04 -29.71
C LEU A 196 -12.26 2.63 -28.80
N THR A 197 -12.90 1.51 -29.12
CA THR A 197 -13.99 0.96 -28.30
C THR A 197 -13.58 -0.42 -27.81
N PRO A 198 -13.57 -0.65 -26.49
CA PRO A 198 -13.32 -1.99 -25.96
C PRO A 198 -14.40 -2.97 -26.43
N GLU A 199 -14.00 -4.15 -26.90
CA GLU A 199 -14.94 -5.21 -27.25
C GLU A 199 -15.45 -5.96 -26.00
N ALA A 200 -16.58 -6.62 -26.16
CA ALA A 200 -17.10 -7.48 -25.11
C ALA A 200 -16.10 -8.61 -24.80
N GLY A 201 -15.79 -8.78 -23.53
CA GLY A 201 -14.82 -9.78 -23.06
C GLY A 201 -13.37 -9.29 -22.94
N TRP A 202 -13.03 -8.06 -23.38
CA TRP A 202 -11.69 -7.49 -23.18
C TRP A 202 -11.46 -6.94 -21.77
N ILE A 203 -12.48 -6.85 -20.95
CA ILE A 203 -12.37 -6.47 -19.54
C ILE A 203 -12.57 -7.74 -18.72
N VAL A 204 -11.52 -8.22 -18.08
CA VAL A 204 -11.51 -9.48 -17.33
C VAL A 204 -11.09 -9.23 -15.90
N ASP A 205 -11.81 -9.83 -14.97
CA ASP A 205 -11.50 -9.68 -13.54
C ASP A 205 -10.31 -10.56 -13.12
N GLY A 206 -9.43 -9.99 -12.30
CA GLY A 206 -8.40 -10.64 -11.52
C GLY A 206 -8.55 -10.33 -10.04
N ASP A 207 -7.61 -10.80 -9.25
CA ASP A 207 -7.60 -10.64 -7.79
C ASP A 207 -6.24 -10.19 -7.23
N PHE A 208 -5.41 -9.62 -8.11
CA PHE A 208 -4.04 -9.18 -7.87
C PHE A 208 -2.99 -10.30 -7.75
N THR A 209 -3.35 -11.58 -7.87
CA THR A 209 -2.41 -12.69 -7.84
C THR A 209 -1.86 -13.04 -9.22
N ILE A 210 -0.68 -13.67 -9.25
CA ILE A 210 -0.06 -14.20 -10.49
C ILE A 210 -1.01 -15.19 -11.17
N GLU A 211 -1.64 -16.07 -10.39
CA GLU A 211 -2.54 -17.10 -10.86
C GLU A 211 -3.78 -16.51 -11.54
N SER A 212 -4.34 -15.45 -10.98
CA SER A 212 -5.52 -14.80 -11.59
C SER A 212 -5.16 -14.08 -12.89
N GLY A 213 -3.98 -13.45 -12.94
CA GLY A 213 -3.46 -12.84 -14.16
C GLY A 213 -3.25 -13.86 -15.28
N HIS A 214 -2.67 -15.02 -14.96
CA HIS A 214 -2.51 -16.14 -15.89
C HIS A 214 -3.87 -16.64 -16.40
N ALA A 215 -4.80 -16.95 -15.50
CA ALA A 215 -6.12 -17.45 -15.87
C ALA A 215 -6.94 -16.43 -16.70
N ALA A 216 -6.86 -15.13 -16.35
CA ALA A 216 -7.50 -14.06 -17.09
C ALA A 216 -6.92 -13.93 -18.51
N MET A 217 -5.59 -14.00 -18.64
CA MET A 217 -4.95 -13.93 -19.95
C MET A 217 -5.31 -15.13 -20.83
N LEU A 218 -5.36 -16.34 -20.30
CA LEU A 218 -5.83 -17.51 -21.08
C LEU A 218 -7.23 -17.28 -21.64
N ARG A 219 -8.17 -16.71 -20.87
CA ARG A 219 -9.52 -16.35 -21.37
C ARG A 219 -9.46 -15.33 -22.49
N LEU A 220 -8.59 -14.30 -22.38
CA LEU A 220 -8.42 -13.29 -23.43
C LEU A 220 -7.86 -13.90 -24.73
N LEU A 221 -6.97 -14.91 -24.60
CA LEU A 221 -6.37 -15.60 -25.76
C LEU A 221 -7.35 -16.53 -26.49
N GLU A 222 -8.43 -16.95 -25.85
CA GLU A 222 -9.49 -17.78 -26.44
C GLU A 222 -10.55 -16.97 -27.20
N LEU A 223 -10.53 -15.64 -27.11
CA LEU A 223 -11.48 -14.78 -27.81
C LEU A 223 -11.24 -14.83 -29.32
N GLU A 224 -12.30 -14.81 -30.10
CA GLU A 224 -12.25 -14.73 -31.55
C GLU A 224 -11.52 -13.43 -32.01
N SER A 225 -11.86 -12.31 -31.36
CA SER A 225 -11.14 -11.04 -31.50
C SER A 225 -10.10 -10.92 -30.40
N ARG A 226 -8.95 -11.55 -30.61
CA ARG A 226 -7.86 -11.55 -29.65
C ARG A 226 -7.24 -10.15 -29.51
N PRO A 227 -6.96 -9.65 -28.28
CA PRO A 227 -6.28 -8.39 -28.07
C PRO A 227 -4.83 -8.44 -28.58
N ASP A 228 -4.28 -7.29 -28.96
CA ASP A 228 -2.86 -7.10 -29.31
C ASP A 228 -2.06 -6.42 -28.18
N ALA A 229 -2.75 -6.02 -27.11
CA ALA A 229 -2.13 -5.53 -25.89
C ALA A 229 -3.03 -5.76 -24.67
N VAL A 230 -2.40 -5.81 -23.48
CA VAL A 230 -3.10 -5.94 -22.20
C VAL A 230 -2.53 -4.97 -21.18
N PHE A 231 -3.40 -4.20 -20.53
CA PHE A 231 -3.12 -3.47 -19.31
C PHE A 231 -3.55 -4.29 -18.10
N CYS A 232 -2.62 -4.62 -17.23
CA CYS A 232 -2.89 -5.36 -15.98
C CYS A 232 -2.91 -4.38 -14.80
N ALA A 233 -3.89 -4.53 -13.91
CA ALA A 233 -4.06 -3.63 -12.78
C ALA A 233 -2.94 -3.75 -11.73
N ASN A 234 -2.07 -4.78 -11.79
CA ASN A 234 -0.81 -4.84 -11.06
C ASN A 234 0.24 -5.68 -11.79
N ASP A 235 1.48 -5.65 -11.29
CA ASP A 235 2.61 -6.37 -11.90
C ASP A 235 2.53 -7.89 -11.69
N GLU A 236 1.98 -8.37 -10.58
CA GLU A 236 1.83 -9.81 -10.35
C GLU A 236 0.92 -10.44 -11.41
N MET A 237 -0.24 -9.83 -11.67
CA MET A 237 -1.13 -10.29 -12.75
C MET A 237 -0.46 -10.15 -14.11
N ALA A 238 0.36 -9.09 -14.34
CA ALA A 238 1.10 -8.94 -15.59
C ALA A 238 2.12 -10.06 -15.81
N ILE A 239 2.81 -10.49 -14.76
CA ILE A 239 3.75 -11.64 -14.80
C ILE A 239 2.99 -12.93 -15.11
N GLY A 240 1.84 -13.15 -14.48
CA GLY A 240 0.97 -14.29 -14.79
C GLY A 240 0.48 -14.27 -16.26
N ALA A 241 0.10 -13.10 -16.75
CA ALA A 241 -0.30 -12.91 -18.15
C ALA A 241 0.86 -13.20 -19.12
N GLN A 242 2.11 -12.79 -18.81
CA GLN A 242 3.29 -13.12 -19.63
C GLN A 242 3.46 -14.63 -19.73
N GLN A 243 3.31 -15.36 -18.64
CA GLN A 243 3.43 -16.81 -18.62
C GLN A 243 2.38 -17.46 -19.53
N ALA A 244 1.12 -17.04 -19.45
CA ALA A 244 0.04 -17.56 -20.29
C ALA A 244 0.28 -17.33 -21.79
N ILE A 245 0.83 -16.16 -22.16
CA ILE A 245 1.19 -15.83 -23.55
C ILE A 245 2.29 -16.77 -24.05
N HIS A 246 3.33 -17.00 -23.26
CA HIS A 246 4.44 -17.90 -23.62
C HIS A 246 3.97 -19.35 -23.76
N GLU A 247 3.08 -19.85 -22.89
CA GLU A 247 2.50 -21.21 -22.97
C GLU A 247 1.73 -21.44 -24.27
N LYS A 248 1.14 -20.39 -24.84
CA LYS A 248 0.48 -20.44 -26.16
C LYS A 248 1.44 -20.24 -27.34
N GLY A 249 2.75 -20.15 -27.09
CA GLY A 249 3.76 -19.98 -28.12
C GLY A 249 3.77 -18.59 -28.76
N LEU A 250 3.19 -17.59 -28.11
CA LEU A 250 3.10 -16.21 -28.56
C LEU A 250 4.27 -15.39 -28.00
N THR A 251 4.59 -14.31 -28.68
CA THR A 251 5.70 -13.42 -28.34
C THR A 251 5.23 -12.12 -27.69
N ILE A 252 6.02 -11.63 -26.72
CA ILE A 252 5.86 -10.33 -26.10
C ILE A 252 7.08 -9.47 -26.45
N PRO A 253 6.93 -8.30 -27.02
CA PRO A 253 5.68 -7.60 -27.38
C PRO A 253 5.15 -7.90 -28.77
N GLY A 254 5.76 -8.82 -29.53
CA GLY A 254 5.44 -9.06 -30.94
C GLY A 254 3.95 -9.27 -31.19
N ASP A 255 3.39 -10.33 -30.63
CA ASP A 255 1.97 -10.65 -30.76
C ASP A 255 1.11 -9.85 -29.76
N ILE A 256 1.55 -9.72 -28.52
CA ILE A 256 0.81 -9.05 -27.45
C ILE A 256 1.76 -8.20 -26.61
N ALA A 257 1.48 -6.90 -26.53
CA ALA A 257 2.18 -5.99 -25.61
C ALA A 257 1.55 -6.04 -24.20
N ILE A 258 2.37 -5.86 -23.15
CA ILE A 258 1.88 -5.85 -21.78
C ILE A 258 2.40 -4.63 -21.04
N VAL A 259 1.50 -4.01 -20.25
CA VAL A 259 1.83 -3.00 -19.25
C VAL A 259 1.23 -3.41 -17.92
N GLY A 260 2.04 -3.39 -16.87
CA GLY A 260 1.65 -3.63 -15.49
C GLY A 260 1.42 -2.35 -14.69
N PHE A 261 1.43 -2.50 -13.35
CA PHE A 261 1.26 -1.42 -12.39
C PHE A 261 1.96 -1.81 -11.09
N ASP A 262 2.64 -0.91 -10.41
CA ASP A 262 3.37 -0.92 -9.13
C ASP A 262 4.88 -0.78 -9.28
N ASP A 263 5.50 -1.20 -10.38
CA ASP A 263 6.96 -1.30 -10.62
C ASP A 263 7.65 -2.20 -9.59
N LEU A 264 7.09 -3.38 -9.38
CA LEU A 264 7.73 -4.39 -8.53
C LEU A 264 9.10 -4.77 -9.08
N ARG A 265 10.09 -4.93 -8.19
CA ARG A 265 11.47 -5.27 -8.56
C ARG A 265 11.58 -6.48 -9.50
N PHE A 266 10.67 -7.45 -9.39
CA PHE A 266 10.65 -8.65 -10.24
C PHE A 266 10.29 -8.33 -11.69
N GLY A 267 9.50 -7.29 -11.94
CA GLY A 267 9.11 -6.86 -13.28
C GLY A 267 10.30 -6.47 -14.16
N ALA A 268 11.36 -5.93 -13.56
CA ALA A 268 12.61 -5.60 -14.27
C ALA A 268 13.37 -6.85 -14.75
N TYR A 269 13.16 -7.99 -14.12
CA TYR A 269 13.81 -9.27 -14.42
C TYR A 269 12.87 -10.27 -15.10
N ALA A 270 11.62 -9.88 -15.37
CA ALA A 270 10.68 -10.68 -16.15
C ALA A 270 11.17 -10.86 -17.59
N SER A 271 10.61 -11.79 -18.33
CA SER A 271 11.00 -12.09 -19.70
C SER A 271 9.81 -11.93 -20.65
N PRO A 272 9.80 -10.81 -21.42
CA PRO A 272 10.69 -9.65 -21.38
C PRO A 272 10.47 -8.77 -20.13
N PRO A 273 11.42 -7.86 -19.78
CA PRO A 273 11.24 -6.89 -18.70
C PRO A 273 9.96 -6.09 -18.86
N LEU A 274 9.21 -5.95 -17.76
CA LEU A 274 7.84 -5.43 -17.74
C LEU A 274 7.80 -3.91 -17.73
N THR A 275 7.13 -3.31 -18.70
CA THR A 275 6.68 -1.91 -18.68
C THR A 275 5.56 -1.77 -17.64
N THR A 276 5.63 -0.74 -16.79
CA THR A 276 4.72 -0.63 -15.64
C THR A 276 4.59 0.82 -15.17
N ILE A 277 3.57 1.09 -14.36
CA ILE A 277 3.45 2.34 -13.61
C ILE A 277 4.17 2.19 -12.27
N ARG A 278 5.15 3.05 -12.02
CA ARG A 278 5.79 3.16 -10.70
C ARG A 278 4.94 3.98 -9.77
N GLN A 279 4.61 3.40 -8.63
CA GLN A 279 4.08 4.12 -7.48
C GLN A 279 5.24 4.53 -6.55
N PRO A 280 5.19 5.71 -5.90
CA PRO A 280 6.24 6.18 -5.00
C PRO A 280 6.09 5.52 -3.62
N THR A 281 6.36 4.22 -3.50
CA THR A 281 6.16 3.40 -2.28
C THR A 281 6.84 3.98 -1.04
N ASN A 282 8.06 4.50 -1.20
CA ASN A 282 8.79 5.13 -0.11
C ASN A 282 8.09 6.42 0.38
N GLU A 283 7.69 7.29 -0.55
CA GLU A 283 7.02 8.54 -0.21
C GLU A 283 5.61 8.31 0.37
N LEU A 284 4.92 7.25 -0.09
CA LEU A 284 3.63 6.81 0.49
C LEU A 284 3.79 6.46 1.97
N GLY A 285 4.79 5.62 2.30
CA GLY A 285 5.04 5.20 3.67
C GLY A 285 5.53 6.34 4.56
N GLU A 286 6.49 7.13 4.09
CA GLU A 286 7.02 8.29 4.82
C GLU A 286 5.93 9.31 5.13
N THR A 287 5.12 9.67 4.13
CA THR A 287 4.03 10.65 4.30
C THR A 287 2.99 10.13 5.30
N ALA A 288 2.56 8.88 5.18
CA ALA A 288 1.59 8.28 6.08
C ALA A 288 2.10 8.29 7.54
N MET A 289 3.38 7.94 7.76
CA MET A 289 3.96 7.93 9.10
C MET A 289 4.09 9.34 9.69
N ARG A 290 4.49 10.33 8.88
CA ARG A 290 4.56 11.72 9.34
C ARG A 290 3.17 12.31 9.62
N MET A 291 2.14 11.93 8.86
CA MET A 291 0.76 12.33 9.14
C MET A 291 0.28 11.79 10.49
N ILE A 292 0.49 10.51 10.78
CA ILE A 292 0.04 9.93 12.06
C ILE A 292 0.82 10.53 13.24
N ASP A 293 2.14 10.79 13.11
CA ASP A 293 2.93 11.49 14.13
C ASP A 293 2.38 12.89 14.42
N ALA A 294 2.07 13.65 13.38
CA ALA A 294 1.49 14.99 13.53
C ALA A 294 0.16 14.94 14.29
N MET A 295 -0.74 14.00 13.94
CA MET A 295 -2.01 13.80 14.64
C MET A 295 -1.81 13.46 16.11
N LEU A 296 -0.87 12.57 16.41
CA LEU A 296 -0.58 12.14 17.79
C LEU A 296 0.00 13.27 18.63
N HIS A 297 0.66 14.24 18.02
CA HIS A 297 1.23 15.39 18.72
C HIS A 297 0.40 16.68 18.63
N ASP A 298 -0.86 16.56 18.18
CA ASP A 298 -1.76 17.70 17.98
C ASP A 298 -1.14 18.80 17.09
N LYS A 299 -0.25 18.42 16.17
CA LYS A 299 0.35 19.32 15.19
C LYS A 299 -0.61 19.48 14.00
N PRO A 300 -0.69 20.67 13.40
CA PRO A 300 -1.47 20.84 12.19
C PRO A 300 -0.88 19.99 11.05
N LEU A 301 -1.72 19.30 10.30
CA LEU A 301 -1.32 18.69 9.04
C LEU A 301 -1.19 19.79 7.97
N ALA A 302 -0.13 19.73 7.18
CA ALA A 302 0.03 20.64 6.04
C ALA A 302 -1.11 20.45 5.03
N GLU A 303 -1.44 19.20 4.76
CA GLU A 303 -2.57 18.79 3.92
C GLU A 303 -3.21 17.52 4.50
N GLN A 304 -4.53 17.38 4.36
CA GLN A 304 -5.24 16.16 4.75
C GLN A 304 -5.29 15.13 3.61
N SER A 305 -5.17 15.57 2.38
CA SER A 305 -5.15 14.73 1.18
C SER A 305 -3.87 15.01 0.40
N VAL A 306 -2.96 14.05 0.37
CA VAL A 306 -1.72 14.15 -0.40
C VAL A 306 -1.83 13.22 -1.60
N VAL A 307 -1.67 13.79 -2.80
CA VAL A 307 -1.62 13.03 -4.06
C VAL A 307 -0.19 13.06 -4.57
N LEU A 308 0.47 11.91 -4.56
CA LEU A 308 1.86 11.76 -4.99
C LEU A 308 1.95 11.51 -6.51
N ALA A 309 3.09 11.89 -7.09
CA ALA A 309 3.34 11.68 -8.50
C ALA A 309 3.65 10.19 -8.78
N HIS A 310 3.13 9.69 -9.90
CA HIS A 310 3.45 8.38 -10.46
C HIS A 310 4.28 8.52 -11.73
N GLN A 311 4.90 7.45 -12.21
CA GLN A 311 5.72 7.46 -13.42
C GLN A 311 5.47 6.20 -14.26
N LEU A 312 5.48 6.36 -15.58
CA LEU A 312 5.54 5.22 -16.50
C LEU A 312 7.01 4.79 -16.65
N ILE A 313 7.30 3.53 -16.37
CA ILE A 313 8.61 2.91 -16.56
C ILE A 313 8.53 2.03 -17.78
N VAL A 314 9.04 2.53 -18.89
CA VAL A 314 9.02 1.82 -20.16
C VAL A 314 10.13 0.78 -20.18
N ARG A 315 9.75 -0.47 -20.54
CA ARG A 315 10.64 -1.62 -20.75
C ARG A 315 10.22 -2.39 -21.99
N ARG A 316 10.81 -3.57 -22.21
CA ARG A 316 10.62 -4.30 -23.46
C ARG A 316 9.24 -4.94 -23.67
N SER A 317 8.44 -5.13 -22.63
CA SER A 317 7.12 -5.80 -22.76
C SER A 317 6.08 -5.03 -23.54
N SER A 318 6.27 -3.72 -23.75
CA SER A 318 5.33 -2.88 -24.49
C SER A 318 5.75 -2.54 -25.94
N GLY A 319 6.96 -2.91 -26.37
CA GLY A 319 7.40 -2.78 -27.75
C GLY A 319 8.38 -1.66 -28.04
N VAL A 320 8.88 -0.97 -27.04
CA VAL A 320 10.01 -0.03 -27.23
C VAL A 320 11.30 -0.87 -27.25
N GLN A 321 12.07 -0.75 -28.32
CA GLN A 321 13.44 -1.30 -28.39
C GLN A 321 14.39 -0.31 -27.71
N ASP A 322 15.34 -0.83 -26.93
CA ASP A 322 16.44 -0.04 -26.37
C ASP A 322 17.30 0.60 -27.46
#